data_744ab17d97c11d6c6d9ffa6658f7f9ad
#
_entry.id   744ab17d97c11d6c6d9ffa6658f7f9ad
#
_cell.length_a   1.000
_cell.length_b   1.000
_cell.length_c   1.000
_cell.angle_alpha   90.00
_cell.angle_beta   90.00
_cell.angle_gamma   90.00
#
_symmetry.space_group_name_H-M   'P 1'
#
loop_
_entity.id
_entity.type
_entity.pdbx_description
1 polymer ?
#
loop_
_entity_poly.entity_id
_entity_poly.type
_entity_poly.pdbx_seq_one_letter_code
_entity_poly.pdbx_strand_id
1 'polypeptide(L)'
;MKFFQASLTVTCVLVVCGTKIGLSQSPEQTGSDTVRVTVSMHPDGSRTVYKFDNAQHKAVATTTDPDGKLHETIRYELDDAGHFSSGEISGPDGRLRFKSRYKYDDAGHILEETQSAADGTLLHKIVYSYDASGKQTGYSVFDASGKLVGGKSAAKVRPSSSPKAREKSSR
;
A
#
# COMPACT_ATOMS: atom_id res chain seq x y z
N MET A 1 0.34 24.90 -7.23
CA MET A 1 0.11 23.84 -6.24
C MET A 1 0.60 22.54 -6.82
N LYS A 2 1.74 22.00 -6.32
CA LYS A 2 2.31 20.73 -6.80
C LYS A 2 1.72 19.63 -5.92
N PHE A 3 0.88 18.77 -6.49
CA PHE A 3 0.35 17.59 -5.82
C PHE A 3 1.47 16.53 -5.71
N PHE A 4 1.83 16.18 -4.48
CA PHE A 4 2.76 15.09 -4.20
C PHE A 4 2.05 13.76 -4.43
N GLN A 5 2.55 13.00 -5.37
CA GLN A 5 2.10 11.65 -5.70
C GLN A 5 2.90 10.68 -4.83
N ALA A 6 2.30 10.20 -3.75
CA ALA A 6 2.85 9.09 -2.98
C ALA A 6 2.54 7.79 -3.74
N SER A 7 3.57 7.21 -4.38
CA SER A 7 3.46 5.89 -5.02
C SER A 7 3.83 4.84 -3.99
N LEU A 8 2.83 4.16 -3.45
CA LEU A 8 3.02 3.03 -2.56
C LEU A 8 3.19 1.75 -3.40
N THR A 9 4.42 1.36 -3.68
CA THR A 9 4.74 0.07 -4.30
C THR A 9 5.04 -0.94 -3.19
N VAL A 10 4.06 -1.78 -2.86
CA VAL A 10 4.28 -2.94 -1.98
C VAL A 10 4.88 -4.06 -2.83
N THR A 11 6.18 -4.28 -2.70
CA THR A 11 6.87 -5.42 -3.32
C THR A 11 6.96 -6.55 -2.32
N CYS A 12 6.14 -7.58 -2.50
CA CYS A 12 6.21 -8.83 -1.73
C CYS A 12 7.32 -9.70 -2.34
N VAL A 13 8.45 -9.87 -1.64
CA VAL A 13 9.51 -10.80 -2.03
C VAL A 13 9.31 -12.12 -1.29
N LEU A 14 8.83 -13.14 -2.02
CA LEU A 14 8.85 -14.54 -1.61
C LEU A 14 10.22 -15.13 -1.96
N VAL A 15 11.04 -15.43 -0.95
CA VAL A 15 12.24 -16.26 -1.12
C VAL A 15 11.91 -17.67 -0.64
N VAL A 16 11.74 -18.60 -1.60
CA VAL A 16 11.74 -20.04 -1.35
C VAL A 16 13.18 -20.53 -1.54
N CYS A 17 13.84 -20.98 -0.48
CA CYS A 17 15.05 -21.77 -0.59
C CYS A 17 14.92 -23.00 0.28
N GLY A 18 14.74 -24.16 -0.37
CA GLY A 18 14.78 -25.45 0.27
C GLY A 18 16.19 -26.00 0.32
N THR A 19 16.64 -26.47 1.48
CA THR A 19 17.58 -27.60 1.61
C THR A 19 17.38 -28.27 2.97
N LYS A 20 17.21 -29.58 2.92
CA LYS A 20 17.17 -30.49 4.09
C LYS A 20 18.59 -30.64 4.64
N ILE A 21 18.71 -30.78 5.98
CA ILE A 21 19.40 -31.85 6.73
C ILE A 21 19.67 -31.35 8.17
N GLY A 22 19.39 -32.20 9.17
CA GLY A 22 20.01 -32.17 10.48
C GLY A 22 19.06 -31.99 11.68
N LEU A 23 18.73 -33.09 12.32
CA LEU A 23 18.18 -33.17 13.67
C LEU A 23 19.07 -32.39 14.64
N SER A 24 18.49 -31.39 15.30
CA SER A 24 18.99 -30.89 16.59
C SER A 24 17.85 -30.20 17.33
N GLN A 25 17.64 -30.67 18.52
CA GLN A 25 16.82 -30.23 19.66
C GLN A 25 16.25 -28.82 19.55
N SER A 26 14.90 -28.72 19.60
CA SER A 26 14.17 -27.47 19.92
C SER A 26 14.68 -26.88 21.24
N PRO A 27 15.15 -25.64 21.24
CA PRO A 27 14.97 -24.80 22.41
C PRO A 27 13.50 -24.34 22.40
N GLU A 28 12.80 -24.48 23.51
CA GLU A 28 11.54 -23.80 23.79
C GLU A 28 11.70 -22.34 23.39
N GLN A 29 11.03 -21.94 22.32
CA GLN A 29 10.90 -20.54 21.94
C GLN A 29 9.92 -19.91 22.93
N THR A 30 10.44 -19.49 24.07
CA THR A 30 9.87 -18.41 24.87
C THR A 30 9.57 -17.28 23.88
N GLY A 31 8.28 -16.88 23.80
CA GLY A 31 7.81 -15.87 22.84
C GLY A 31 8.69 -14.63 22.88
N SER A 32 9.63 -14.53 21.96
CA SER A 32 10.39 -13.31 21.75
C SER A 32 9.50 -12.35 21.02
N ASP A 33 9.23 -11.19 21.61
CA ASP A 33 8.71 -9.98 20.98
C ASP A 33 9.61 -9.63 19.80
N THR A 34 9.36 -10.25 18.63
CA THR A 34 10.20 -10.05 17.45
C THR A 34 9.77 -8.79 16.76
N VAL A 35 10.48 -7.71 17.03
CA VAL A 35 10.39 -6.49 16.22
C VAL A 35 10.98 -6.80 14.85
N ARG A 36 10.14 -6.82 13.82
CA ARG A 36 10.56 -6.96 12.42
C ARG A 36 10.86 -5.59 11.82
N VAL A 37 12.01 -5.46 11.16
CA VAL A 37 12.39 -4.24 10.43
C VAL A 37 12.46 -4.53 8.94
N THR A 38 11.82 -3.67 8.13
CA THR A 38 11.86 -3.72 6.67
C THR A 38 12.26 -2.36 6.11
N VAL A 39 13.09 -2.34 5.09
CA VAL A 39 13.52 -1.10 4.42
C VAL A 39 13.05 -1.13 2.98
N SER A 40 12.38 -0.06 2.54
CA SER A 40 11.98 0.18 1.15
C SER A 40 12.76 1.35 0.59
N MET A 41 13.37 1.17 -0.59
CA MET A 41 14.04 2.23 -1.34
C MET A 41 13.11 2.71 -2.45
N HIS A 42 13.00 4.01 -2.61
CA HIS A 42 12.16 4.64 -3.64
C HIS A 42 12.99 5.10 -4.84
N PRO A 43 12.38 5.24 -6.04
CA PRO A 43 13.09 5.66 -7.24
C PRO A 43 13.75 7.06 -7.17
N ASP A 44 13.25 7.92 -6.28
CA ASP A 44 13.79 9.26 -6.02
C ASP A 44 14.97 9.25 -5.04
N GLY A 45 15.40 8.06 -4.58
CA GLY A 45 16.48 7.87 -3.62
C GLY A 45 16.05 8.01 -2.16
N SER A 46 14.81 8.37 -1.88
CA SER A 46 14.28 8.35 -0.52
C SER A 46 14.12 6.90 -0.01
N ARG A 47 14.07 6.72 1.31
CA ARG A 47 13.90 5.41 1.93
C ARG A 47 12.84 5.47 3.03
N THR A 48 12.08 4.38 3.15
CA THR A 48 11.16 4.16 4.27
C THR A 48 11.59 2.95 5.08
N VAL A 49 11.75 3.15 6.38
CA VAL A 49 12.05 2.09 7.35
C VAL A 49 10.78 1.78 8.12
N TYR A 50 10.31 0.53 8.02
CA TYR A 50 9.18 0.01 8.78
C TYR A 50 9.70 -0.78 9.98
N LYS A 51 9.16 -0.50 11.15
CA LYS A 51 9.35 -1.28 12.39
C LYS A 51 8.00 -1.83 12.81
N PHE A 52 7.85 -3.14 12.79
CA PHE A 52 6.62 -3.85 13.18
C PHE A 52 6.79 -4.40 14.59
N ASP A 53 5.81 -4.14 15.42
CA ASP A 53 5.62 -4.74 16.74
C ASP A 53 4.30 -5.52 16.69
N ASN A 54 4.38 -6.79 16.34
CA ASN A 54 3.19 -7.63 16.17
C ASN A 54 2.51 -7.93 17.52
N ALA A 55 3.26 -7.96 18.62
CA ALA A 55 2.70 -8.20 19.94
C ALA A 55 1.80 -7.05 20.41
N GLN A 56 2.11 -5.84 19.97
CA GLN A 56 1.32 -4.64 20.26
C GLN A 56 0.35 -4.25 19.12
N HIS A 57 0.29 -5.03 18.03
CA HIS A 57 -0.48 -4.70 16.82
C HIS A 57 -0.17 -3.30 16.28
N LYS A 58 1.13 -2.95 16.23
CA LYS A 58 1.61 -1.63 15.80
C LYS A 58 2.74 -1.70 14.81
N ALA A 59 2.83 -0.67 13.97
CA ALA A 59 4.02 -0.45 13.18
C ALA A 59 4.33 1.05 13.09
N VAL A 60 5.61 1.36 12.87
CA VAL A 60 6.06 2.73 12.60
C VAL A 60 6.84 2.72 11.30
N ALA A 61 6.43 3.57 10.35
CA ALA A 61 7.19 3.86 9.15
C ALA A 61 7.86 5.24 9.28
N THR A 62 9.14 5.31 8.96
CA THR A 62 9.90 6.56 8.93
C THR A 62 10.50 6.73 7.55
N THR A 63 10.09 7.79 6.84
CA THR A 63 10.60 8.12 5.52
C THR A 63 11.64 9.23 5.62
N THR A 64 12.79 9.02 5.01
CA THR A 64 13.86 10.03 4.90
C THR A 64 14.17 10.29 3.43
N ASP A 65 14.52 11.55 3.13
CA ASP A 65 15.04 11.96 1.84
C ASP A 65 16.41 11.29 1.55
N PRO A 66 16.95 11.38 0.32
CA PRO A 66 18.29 10.85 -0.01
C PRO A 66 19.40 11.37 0.92
N ASP A 67 19.28 12.60 1.40
CA ASP A 67 20.21 13.23 2.33
C ASP A 67 20.04 12.78 3.79
N GLY A 68 19.13 11.85 4.06
CA GLY A 68 18.84 11.32 5.39
C GLY A 68 17.94 12.21 6.24
N LYS A 69 17.42 13.33 5.70
CA LYS A 69 16.53 14.21 6.42
C LYS A 69 15.14 13.58 6.55
N LEU A 70 14.54 13.68 7.74
CA LEU A 70 13.19 13.19 7.99
C LEU A 70 12.18 13.91 7.09
N HIS A 71 11.38 13.15 6.35
CA HIS A 71 10.27 13.62 5.52
C HIS A 71 8.94 13.44 6.23
N GLU A 72 8.66 12.24 6.72
CA GLU A 72 7.44 11.93 7.47
C GLU A 72 7.63 10.72 8.40
N THR A 73 6.73 10.62 9.36
CA THR A 73 6.56 9.44 10.21
C THR A 73 5.10 9.01 10.18
N ILE A 74 4.85 7.71 10.00
CA ILE A 74 3.50 7.14 10.06
C ILE A 74 3.47 6.13 11.21
N ARG A 75 2.52 6.30 12.13
CA ARG A 75 2.21 5.32 13.17
C ARG A 75 0.98 4.54 12.75
N TYR A 76 1.14 3.24 12.60
CA TYR A 76 0.09 2.33 12.18
C TYR A 76 -0.45 1.53 13.35
N GLU A 77 -1.76 1.29 13.35
CA GLU A 77 -2.39 0.17 14.04
C GLU A 77 -2.54 -0.97 13.03
N LEU A 78 -2.35 -2.23 13.49
CA LEU A 78 -2.53 -3.43 12.70
C LEU A 78 -3.81 -4.15 13.14
N ASP A 79 -4.46 -4.83 12.18
CA ASP A 79 -5.53 -5.78 12.48
C ASP A 79 -4.96 -7.14 12.92
N ASP A 80 -5.83 -8.08 13.28
CA ASP A 80 -5.44 -9.43 13.72
C ASP A 80 -4.73 -10.24 12.62
N ALA A 81 -4.92 -9.89 11.35
CA ALA A 81 -4.23 -10.49 10.21
C ALA A 81 -2.84 -9.83 9.95
N GLY A 82 -2.52 -8.74 10.67
CA GLY A 82 -1.29 -7.99 10.51
C GLY A 82 -1.31 -6.96 9.38
N HIS A 83 -2.49 -6.63 8.82
CA HIS A 83 -2.65 -5.54 7.87
C HIS A 83 -2.76 -4.19 8.60
N PHE A 84 -2.41 -3.11 7.94
CA PHE A 84 -2.59 -1.76 8.46
C PHE A 84 -4.09 -1.42 8.53
N SER A 85 -4.65 -1.29 9.73
CA SER A 85 -6.06 -0.89 9.94
C SER A 85 -6.23 0.63 9.92
N SER A 86 -5.25 1.34 10.48
CA SER A 86 -5.21 2.82 10.46
C SER A 86 -3.78 3.33 10.49
N GLY A 87 -3.58 4.60 10.18
CA GLY A 87 -2.30 5.30 10.25
C GLY A 87 -2.46 6.77 10.65
N GLU A 88 -1.54 7.27 11.46
CA GLU A 88 -1.39 8.68 11.79
C GLU A 88 -0.13 9.22 11.11
N ILE A 89 -0.30 10.13 10.15
CA ILE A 89 0.76 10.66 9.30
C ILE A 89 1.20 12.02 9.85
N SER A 90 2.46 12.11 10.27
CA SER A 90 3.08 13.31 10.81
C SER A 90 4.20 13.82 9.90
N GLY A 91 4.35 15.13 9.83
CA GLY A 91 5.44 15.77 9.11
C GLY A 91 6.79 15.68 9.86
N PRO A 92 7.86 16.25 9.25
CA PRO A 92 9.19 16.27 9.87
C PRO A 92 9.24 17.08 11.18
N ASP A 93 8.29 17.98 11.38
CA ASP A 93 8.09 18.76 12.59
C ASP A 93 7.32 18.00 13.69
N GLY A 94 6.96 16.73 13.44
CA GLY A 94 6.17 15.89 14.34
C GLY A 94 4.68 16.23 14.39
N ARG A 95 4.22 17.25 13.68
CA ARG A 95 2.80 17.63 13.66
C ARG A 95 1.99 16.64 12.82
N LEU A 96 0.86 16.20 13.37
CA LEU A 96 -0.10 15.38 12.66
C LEU A 96 -0.64 16.13 11.44
N ARG A 97 -0.49 15.56 10.26
CA ARG A 97 -1.00 16.09 8.99
C ARG A 97 -2.41 15.57 8.70
N PHE A 98 -2.57 14.25 8.77
CA PHE A 98 -3.85 13.58 8.57
C PHE A 98 -3.80 12.15 9.14
N LYS A 99 -4.96 11.51 9.20
CA LYS A 99 -5.14 10.10 9.58
C LYS A 99 -5.66 9.33 8.39
N SER A 100 -5.22 8.08 8.23
CA SER A 100 -5.75 7.14 7.25
C SER A 100 -6.43 5.95 7.91
N ARG A 101 -7.47 5.40 7.27
CA ARG A 101 -8.08 4.11 7.58
C ARG A 101 -8.14 3.28 6.31
N TYR A 102 -7.89 1.98 6.44
CA TYR A 102 -7.79 1.07 5.32
C TYR A 102 -8.89 0.00 5.40
N LYS A 103 -9.41 -0.42 4.23
CA LYS A 103 -10.27 -1.59 4.08
C LYS A 103 -9.66 -2.51 3.04
N TYR A 104 -9.78 -3.80 3.28
CA TYR A 104 -9.20 -4.86 2.46
C TYR A 104 -10.30 -5.77 1.89
N ASP A 105 -9.99 -6.45 0.79
CA ASP A 105 -10.75 -7.61 0.33
C ASP A 105 -10.26 -8.89 1.04
N ASP A 106 -10.94 -10.01 0.77
CA ASP A 106 -10.62 -11.32 1.35
C ASP A 106 -9.25 -11.85 0.91
N ALA A 107 -8.66 -11.29 -0.14
CA ALA A 107 -7.33 -11.63 -0.64
C ALA A 107 -6.23 -10.73 -0.05
N GLY A 108 -6.59 -9.74 0.80
CA GLY A 108 -5.66 -8.82 1.45
C GLY A 108 -5.26 -7.62 0.59
N HIS A 109 -5.97 -7.32 -0.49
CA HIS A 109 -5.74 -6.09 -1.25
C HIS A 109 -6.48 -4.91 -0.63
N ILE A 110 -5.84 -3.74 -0.58
CA ILE A 110 -6.49 -2.50 -0.09
C ILE A 110 -7.59 -2.07 -1.06
N LEU A 111 -8.85 -2.17 -0.64
CA LEU A 111 -9.99 -1.69 -1.42
C LEU A 111 -10.20 -0.19 -1.30
N GLU A 112 -10.05 0.34 -0.09
CA GLU A 112 -10.35 1.73 0.22
C GLU A 112 -9.37 2.28 1.25
N GLU A 113 -8.94 3.51 1.04
CA GLU A 113 -8.27 4.34 2.04
C GLU A 113 -9.12 5.59 2.28
N THR A 114 -9.45 5.86 3.53
CA THR A 114 -10.16 7.08 3.94
C THR A 114 -9.19 7.98 4.70
N GLN A 115 -9.00 9.21 4.22
CA GLN A 115 -8.13 10.20 4.85
C GLN A 115 -8.97 11.26 5.55
N SER A 116 -8.61 11.58 6.79
CA SER A 116 -9.26 12.62 7.61
C SER A 116 -8.23 13.54 8.25
N ALA A 117 -8.62 14.78 8.51
CA ALA A 117 -7.84 15.72 9.29
C ALA A 117 -7.71 15.26 10.74
N ALA A 118 -6.90 15.97 11.55
CA ALA A 118 -6.67 15.64 12.95
C ALA A 118 -7.96 15.65 13.78
N ASP A 119 -8.91 16.53 13.44
CA ASP A 119 -10.23 16.66 14.08
C ASP A 119 -11.25 15.61 13.60
N GLY A 120 -10.87 14.73 12.68
CA GLY A 120 -11.74 13.69 12.10
C GLY A 120 -12.52 14.14 10.86
N THR A 121 -12.40 15.38 10.42
CA THR A 121 -13.04 15.86 9.19
C THR A 121 -12.53 15.06 8.00
N LEU A 122 -13.43 14.46 7.20
CA LEU A 122 -13.08 13.73 5.99
C LEU A 122 -12.40 14.66 4.99
N LEU A 123 -11.23 14.24 4.50
CA LEU A 123 -10.49 14.96 3.45
C LEU A 123 -10.70 14.29 2.10
N HIS A 124 -10.36 13.01 2.02
CA HIS A 124 -10.42 12.24 0.79
C HIS A 124 -10.79 10.79 1.07
N LYS A 125 -11.37 10.14 0.05
CA LYS A 125 -11.51 8.70 -0.04
C LYS A 125 -10.84 8.22 -1.32
N ILE A 126 -9.96 7.23 -1.21
CA ILE A 126 -9.26 6.60 -2.32
C ILE A 126 -9.83 5.19 -2.45
N VAL A 127 -10.26 4.83 -3.67
CA VAL A 127 -10.76 3.49 -4.00
C VAL A 127 -9.81 2.88 -5.02
N TYR A 128 -9.30 1.68 -4.72
CA TYR A 128 -8.35 0.96 -5.56
C TYR A 128 -9.06 -0.06 -6.46
N SER A 129 -8.48 -0.33 -7.62
CA SER A 129 -9.00 -1.30 -8.59
C SER A 129 -7.91 -2.31 -8.93
N TYR A 130 -8.31 -3.58 -9.05
CA TYR A 130 -7.41 -4.71 -9.33
C TYR A 130 -7.93 -5.50 -10.53
N ASP A 131 -7.04 -6.18 -11.25
CA ASP A 131 -7.42 -7.17 -12.26
C ASP A 131 -7.61 -8.56 -11.62
N ALA A 132 -7.99 -9.53 -12.44
CA ALA A 132 -8.23 -10.91 -11.98
C ALA A 132 -6.98 -11.61 -11.42
N SER A 133 -5.79 -11.08 -11.66
CA SER A 133 -4.53 -11.58 -11.10
C SER A 133 -4.15 -10.95 -9.76
N GLY A 134 -4.98 -10.01 -9.24
CA GLY A 134 -4.70 -9.24 -8.04
C GLY A 134 -3.73 -8.08 -8.25
N LYS A 135 -3.38 -7.75 -9.50
CA LYS A 135 -2.53 -6.60 -9.80
C LYS A 135 -3.36 -5.32 -9.79
N GLN A 136 -2.89 -4.32 -9.07
CA GLN A 136 -3.53 -3.00 -9.06
C GLN A 136 -3.52 -2.38 -10.45
N THR A 137 -4.71 -2.03 -10.96
CA THR A 137 -4.92 -1.43 -12.28
C THR A 137 -5.21 0.06 -12.21
N GLY A 138 -5.58 0.56 -11.04
CA GLY A 138 -5.87 1.97 -10.89
C GLY A 138 -6.33 2.36 -9.50
N TYR A 139 -6.70 3.63 -9.39
CA TYR A 139 -7.37 4.18 -8.21
C TYR A 139 -8.23 5.38 -8.59
N SER A 140 -9.22 5.69 -7.77
CA SER A 140 -10.08 6.87 -7.86
C SER A 140 -10.02 7.64 -6.55
N VAL A 141 -9.93 8.97 -6.61
CA VAL A 141 -9.90 9.84 -5.43
C VAL A 141 -11.17 10.67 -5.40
N PHE A 142 -11.87 10.61 -4.28
CA PHE A 142 -13.10 11.36 -4.01
C PHE A 142 -12.84 12.38 -2.91
N ASP A 143 -13.45 13.55 -3.02
CA ASP A 143 -13.47 14.55 -1.94
C ASP A 143 -14.49 14.19 -0.85
N ALA A 144 -14.59 15.04 0.17
CA ALA A 144 -15.51 14.86 1.29
C ALA A 144 -16.99 14.83 0.87
N SER A 145 -17.35 15.40 -0.28
CA SER A 145 -18.71 15.38 -0.83
C SER A 145 -19.02 14.09 -1.64
N GLY A 146 -18.02 13.23 -1.84
CA GLY A 146 -18.11 12.04 -2.67
C GLY A 146 -17.93 12.32 -4.16
N LYS A 147 -17.51 13.53 -4.54
CA LYS A 147 -17.21 13.88 -5.93
C LYS A 147 -15.84 13.34 -6.32
N LEU A 148 -15.73 12.73 -7.50
CA LEU A 148 -14.47 12.30 -8.09
C LEU A 148 -13.60 13.53 -8.41
N VAL A 149 -12.41 13.61 -7.80
CA VAL A 149 -11.47 14.74 -7.95
C VAL A 149 -10.13 14.32 -8.56
N GLY A 150 -9.88 13.02 -8.68
CA GLY A 150 -8.65 12.50 -9.26
C GLY A 150 -8.67 10.99 -9.41
N GLY A 151 -7.58 10.45 -9.96
CA GLY A 151 -7.40 9.01 -10.10
C GLY A 151 -6.51 8.66 -11.28
N LYS A 152 -6.14 7.38 -11.35
CA LYS A 152 -5.44 6.76 -12.45
C LYS A 152 -6.12 5.44 -12.76
N SER A 153 -6.59 5.27 -14.00
CA SER A 153 -7.10 3.99 -14.49
C SER A 153 -6.10 3.40 -15.48
N ALA A 154 -5.90 2.09 -15.44
CA ALA A 154 -5.26 1.40 -16.56
C ALA A 154 -6.11 1.66 -17.81
N ALA A 155 -5.47 2.10 -18.90
CA ALA A 155 -6.16 2.34 -20.17
C ALA A 155 -6.97 1.09 -20.54
N LYS A 156 -8.29 1.28 -20.70
CA LYS A 156 -9.20 0.25 -21.17
C LYS A 156 -8.63 -0.31 -22.47
N VAL A 157 -8.18 -1.55 -22.46
CA VAL A 157 -7.78 -2.25 -23.68
C VAL A 157 -9.01 -2.20 -24.58
N ARG A 158 -8.95 -1.39 -25.65
CA ARG A 158 -10.00 -1.40 -26.67
C ARG A 158 -10.08 -2.82 -27.20
N PRO A 159 -11.27 -3.46 -27.20
CA PRO A 159 -11.40 -4.72 -27.89
C PRO A 159 -11.02 -4.47 -29.34
N SER A 160 -10.03 -5.23 -29.82
CA SER A 160 -9.62 -5.24 -31.22
C SER A 160 -10.87 -5.51 -32.05
N SER A 161 -11.27 -4.54 -32.90
CA SER A 161 -12.33 -4.71 -33.86
C SER A 161 -11.98 -5.92 -34.72
N SER A 162 -12.82 -6.96 -34.66
CA SER A 162 -12.76 -8.13 -35.55
C SER A 162 -12.62 -7.71 -36.99
N PRO A 163 -11.76 -8.36 -37.79
CA PRO A 163 -11.68 -8.05 -39.22
C PRO A 163 -13.01 -8.38 -39.91
N LYS A 164 -13.59 -7.37 -40.55
CA LYS A 164 -14.79 -7.45 -41.37
C LYS A 164 -14.54 -8.48 -42.48
N ALA A 165 -15.26 -9.59 -42.44
CA ALA A 165 -15.22 -10.60 -43.50
C ALA A 165 -15.51 -9.93 -44.83
N ARG A 166 -14.58 -10.06 -45.77
CA ARG A 166 -14.66 -9.57 -47.14
C ARG A 166 -15.52 -10.57 -47.92
N GLU A 167 -16.77 -10.21 -48.10
CA GLU A 167 -17.70 -10.95 -48.94
C GLU A 167 -17.19 -10.95 -50.39
N LYS A 168 -16.82 -12.12 -50.92
CA LYS A 168 -16.48 -12.31 -52.32
C LYS A 168 -17.81 -12.41 -53.10
N SER A 169 -18.14 -11.34 -53.82
CA SER A 169 -19.13 -11.38 -54.87
C SER A 169 -18.55 -12.19 -56.05
N SER A 170 -19.16 -13.34 -56.33
CA SER A 170 -18.93 -14.11 -57.56
C SER A 170 -19.84 -13.57 -58.66
N ARG A 171 -19.23 -13.28 -59.77
CA ARG A 171 -19.89 -13.21 -61.09
C ARG A 171 -19.01 -13.90 -62.10
#